data_e2d6540c08eff390b1b2cebe66a68664
#
_entry.id   e2d6540c08eff390b1b2cebe66a68664
#
_cell.length_a   1.000
_cell.length_b   1.000
_cell.length_c   1.000
_cell.angle_alpha   90.00
_cell.angle_beta   90.00
_cell.angle_gamma   90.00
#
_symmetry.space_group_name_H-M   'P 1'
#
loop_
_entity.id
_entity.type
_entity.pdbx_description
1 polymer ?
#
loop_
_entity_poly.entity_id
_entity_poly.type
_entity_poly.pdbx_seq_one_letter_code
_entity_poly.pdbx_strand_id
1 'polypeptide(L)'
;MQLDPGLVTGPEMYRFLISAVVPRPIAFVSTRARDGALNLAPFSYFNAVSSVPPLVAIAIVDRPDDPKDTLRNIRETGEWVINLVDEALLPAMARTAGEWPRTTSEFEVAGLTAAPSERVAAPWVRESPLDRKSVV
;
A
#
# COMPACT_ATOMS: atom_id res chain seq x y z
N MET A 1 19.59 2.04 26.03
CA MET A 1 19.70 0.79 25.25
C MET A 1 20.34 1.14 23.91
N GLN A 2 21.40 0.48 23.52
CA GLN A 2 22.07 0.69 22.24
C GLN A 2 21.80 -0.55 21.38
N LEU A 3 21.34 -0.38 20.16
CA LEU A 3 21.06 -1.47 19.23
C LEU A 3 22.08 -1.41 18.09
N ASP A 4 22.79 -2.51 17.86
CA ASP A 4 23.68 -2.66 16.72
C ASP A 4 22.90 -3.35 15.58
N PRO A 5 22.63 -2.66 14.46
CA PRO A 5 21.90 -3.25 13.34
C PRO A 5 22.56 -4.48 12.73
N GLY A 6 23.89 -4.63 12.86
CA GLY A 6 24.64 -5.77 12.36
C GLY A 6 24.44 -7.05 13.17
N LEU A 7 23.88 -6.96 14.37
CA LEU A 7 23.69 -8.09 15.29
C LEU A 7 22.24 -8.56 15.39
N VAL A 8 21.31 -7.93 14.64
CA VAL A 8 19.88 -8.29 14.64
C VAL A 8 19.44 -8.81 13.29
N THR A 9 18.52 -9.75 13.29
CA THR A 9 17.93 -10.27 12.05
C THR A 9 16.96 -9.27 11.42
N GLY A 10 16.68 -9.41 10.12
CA GLY A 10 15.68 -8.56 9.43
C GLY A 10 14.30 -8.55 10.11
N PRO A 11 13.73 -9.70 10.51
CA PRO A 11 12.46 -9.75 11.24
C PRO A 11 12.50 -9.05 12.62
N GLU A 12 13.61 -9.12 13.35
CA GLU A 12 13.78 -8.43 14.63
C GLU A 12 13.88 -6.92 14.42
N MET A 13 14.67 -6.47 13.45
CA MET A 13 14.76 -5.06 13.08
C MET A 13 13.40 -4.51 12.62
N TYR A 14 12.65 -5.26 11.82
CA TYR A 14 11.30 -4.87 11.42
C TYR A 14 10.40 -4.66 12.65
N ARG A 15 10.35 -5.63 13.58
CA ARG A 15 9.57 -5.51 14.82
C ARG A 15 9.99 -4.31 15.67
N PHE A 16 11.29 -4.07 15.79
CA PHE A 16 11.80 -2.89 16.48
C PHE A 16 11.30 -1.59 15.83
N LEU A 17 11.47 -1.45 14.52
CA LEU A 17 11.08 -0.24 13.81
C LEU A 17 9.58 0.04 13.89
N ILE A 18 8.73 -0.98 13.73
CA ILE A 18 7.28 -0.80 13.83
C ILE A 18 6.79 -0.49 15.24
N SER A 19 7.58 -0.81 16.27
CA SER A 19 7.28 -0.49 17.67
C SER A 19 7.83 0.87 18.09
N ALA A 20 8.98 1.28 17.54
CA ALA A 20 9.64 2.54 17.89
C ALA A 20 9.04 3.74 17.14
N VAL A 21 8.57 3.53 15.91
CA VAL A 21 8.01 4.59 15.07
C VAL A 21 6.48 4.48 15.06
N VAL A 22 5.83 5.13 16.01
CA VAL A 22 4.37 5.18 16.16
C VAL A 22 3.92 6.59 16.58
N PRO A 23 2.75 7.06 16.10
CA PRO A 23 1.92 6.46 15.07
C PRO A 23 2.55 6.54 13.68
N ARG A 24 2.16 5.62 12.79
CA ARG A 24 2.50 5.68 11.36
C ARG A 24 1.23 5.92 10.55
N PRO A 25 1.24 6.84 9.58
CA PRO A 25 0.15 6.94 8.63
C PRO A 25 0.09 5.71 7.73
N ILE A 26 -1.11 5.37 7.25
CA ILE A 26 -1.33 4.25 6.35
C ILE A 26 -1.64 4.76 4.95
N ALA A 27 -0.86 4.31 3.96
CA ALA A 27 -1.24 4.39 2.57
C ALA A 27 -2.01 3.12 2.20
N PHE A 28 -3.29 3.23 1.90
CA PHE A 28 -4.09 2.14 1.38
C PHE A 28 -4.04 2.20 -0.15
N VAL A 29 -3.15 1.39 -0.73
CA VAL A 29 -2.73 1.50 -2.13
C VAL A 29 -3.49 0.54 -3.00
N SER A 30 -4.17 1.07 -4.00
CA SER A 30 -4.76 0.30 -5.08
C SER A 30 -3.93 0.42 -6.36
N THR A 31 -3.78 -0.68 -7.06
CA THR A 31 -3.08 -0.79 -8.34
C THR A 31 -3.85 -1.66 -9.30
N ARG A 32 -3.51 -1.54 -10.60
CA ARG A 32 -4.02 -2.41 -11.65
C ARG A 32 -2.85 -2.92 -12.49
N ALA A 33 -2.79 -4.23 -12.67
CA ALA A 33 -1.82 -4.85 -13.55
C ALA A 33 -2.20 -4.66 -15.03
N ARG A 34 -1.26 -4.88 -15.94
CA ARG A 34 -1.51 -4.80 -17.39
C ARG A 34 -2.56 -5.81 -17.87
N ASP A 35 -2.64 -6.96 -17.25
CA ASP A 35 -3.65 -7.99 -17.51
C ASP A 35 -5.03 -7.67 -16.93
N GLY A 36 -5.14 -6.56 -16.18
CA GLY A 36 -6.38 -6.08 -15.57
C GLY A 36 -6.58 -6.53 -14.13
N ALA A 37 -5.73 -7.39 -13.57
CA ALA A 37 -5.83 -7.81 -12.18
C ALA A 37 -5.73 -6.61 -11.23
N LEU A 38 -6.64 -6.52 -10.26
CA LEU A 38 -6.69 -5.47 -9.26
C LEU A 38 -6.00 -5.95 -8.00
N ASN A 39 -5.27 -5.03 -7.34
CA ASN A 39 -4.64 -5.28 -6.06
C ASN A 39 -4.87 -4.11 -5.11
N LEU A 40 -5.06 -4.39 -3.83
CA LEU A 40 -5.32 -3.41 -2.79
C LEU A 40 -4.60 -3.81 -1.50
N ALA A 41 -3.64 -3.01 -1.05
CA ALA A 41 -2.82 -3.35 0.12
C ALA A 41 -2.48 -2.12 0.98
N PRO A 42 -2.41 -2.26 2.33
CA PRO A 42 -1.99 -1.21 3.24
C PRO A 42 -0.47 -1.18 3.43
N PHE A 43 0.09 0.03 3.46
CA PHE A 43 1.52 0.27 3.73
C PHE A 43 1.67 1.33 4.81
N SER A 44 2.42 1.00 5.87
CA SER A 44 2.66 1.89 7.00
C SER A 44 4.03 2.59 6.96
N TYR A 45 4.90 2.26 6.02
CA TYR A 45 6.10 3.03 5.72
C TYR A 45 5.76 4.10 4.68
N PHE A 46 4.96 5.08 5.12
CA PHE A 46 4.37 6.12 4.29
C PHE A 46 4.55 7.49 4.95
N ASN A 47 4.88 8.52 4.16
CA ASN A 47 4.97 9.88 4.68
C ASN A 47 4.77 10.93 3.57
N ALA A 48 4.35 12.14 3.97
CA ALA A 48 4.44 13.32 3.14
C ALA A 48 5.89 13.83 3.13
N VAL A 49 6.40 14.14 1.93
CA VAL A 49 7.80 14.55 1.72
C VAL A 49 7.92 16.02 1.38
N SER A 50 7.01 16.54 0.55
CA SER A 50 7.02 17.94 0.09
C SER A 50 5.61 18.43 -0.19
N SER A 51 5.40 19.73 0.01
CA SER A 51 4.16 20.41 -0.37
C SER A 51 4.25 21.08 -1.74
N VAL A 52 5.47 21.43 -2.20
CA VAL A 52 5.69 22.07 -3.50
C VAL A 52 6.94 21.48 -4.16
N PRO A 53 6.80 20.63 -5.17
CA PRO A 53 5.56 19.96 -5.57
C PRO A 53 5.03 19.04 -4.45
N PRO A 54 3.72 18.69 -4.45
CA PRO A 54 3.17 17.81 -3.43
C PRO A 54 3.64 16.37 -3.66
N LEU A 55 4.54 15.90 -2.81
CA LEU A 55 5.14 14.57 -2.88
C LEU A 55 4.82 13.75 -1.63
N VAL A 56 4.57 12.47 -1.84
CA VAL A 56 4.48 11.46 -0.80
C VAL A 56 5.42 10.30 -1.12
N ALA A 57 5.91 9.62 -0.10
CA ALA A 57 6.75 8.44 -0.24
C ALA A 57 6.12 7.23 0.44
N ILE A 58 6.19 6.10 -0.24
CA ILE A 58 5.82 4.79 0.31
C ILE A 58 7.03 3.87 0.13
N ALA A 59 7.50 3.25 1.21
CA ALA A 59 8.50 2.22 1.11
C ALA A 59 7.82 0.84 1.05
N ILE A 60 8.03 0.14 -0.04
CA ILE A 60 7.54 -1.22 -0.25
C ILE A 60 8.74 -2.16 -0.17
N VAL A 61 8.74 -3.07 0.82
CA VAL A 61 9.82 -4.05 0.96
C VAL A 61 9.82 -4.96 -0.26
N ASP A 62 10.93 -4.97 -0.98
CA ASP A 62 11.15 -5.85 -2.12
C ASP A 62 11.47 -7.27 -1.66
N ARG A 63 10.87 -8.25 -2.29
CA ARG A 63 11.18 -9.68 -2.16
C ARG A 63 11.69 -10.12 -3.53
N PRO A 64 12.99 -10.33 -3.72
CA PRO A 64 13.56 -10.58 -5.06
C PRO A 64 12.91 -11.74 -5.82
N ASP A 65 12.59 -12.82 -5.12
CA ASP A 65 12.01 -14.03 -5.70
C ASP A 65 10.48 -13.98 -5.87
N ASP A 66 9.80 -13.12 -5.08
CA ASP A 66 8.35 -12.94 -5.11
C ASP A 66 7.97 -11.51 -4.72
N PRO A 67 8.11 -10.53 -5.62
CA PRO A 67 7.78 -9.15 -5.35
C PRO A 67 6.28 -9.00 -5.08
N LYS A 68 5.93 -8.16 -4.10
CA LYS A 68 4.53 -7.82 -3.81
C LYS A 68 3.82 -7.33 -5.07
N ASP A 69 2.57 -7.75 -5.28
CA ASP A 69 1.78 -7.37 -6.46
C ASP A 69 1.68 -5.86 -6.65
N THR A 70 1.53 -5.09 -5.56
CA THR A 70 1.58 -3.62 -5.60
C THR A 70 2.87 -3.11 -6.25
N LEU A 71 4.04 -3.62 -5.84
CA LEU A 71 5.33 -3.19 -6.37
C LEU A 71 5.49 -3.60 -7.83
N ARG A 72 5.09 -4.83 -8.18
CA ARG A 72 5.09 -5.33 -9.56
C ARG A 72 4.24 -4.44 -10.45
N ASN A 73 2.99 -4.19 -10.06
CA ASN A 73 2.05 -3.38 -10.83
C ASN A 73 2.56 -1.94 -11.03
N ILE A 74 3.11 -1.31 -9.99
CA ILE A 74 3.69 0.04 -10.07
C ILE A 74 4.89 0.06 -11.05
N ARG A 75 5.78 -0.94 -11.00
CA ARG A 75 6.93 -1.03 -11.93
C ARG A 75 6.48 -1.21 -13.38
N GLU A 76 5.39 -1.93 -13.60
CA GLU A 76 4.87 -2.21 -14.95
C GLU A 76 4.06 -1.06 -15.54
N THR A 77 3.27 -0.36 -14.74
CA THR A 77 2.30 0.64 -15.21
C THR A 77 2.66 2.07 -14.87
N GLY A 78 3.46 2.28 -13.82
CA GLY A 78 3.75 3.63 -13.30
C GLY A 78 2.56 4.27 -12.57
N GLU A 79 1.46 3.55 -12.37
CA GLU A 79 0.19 4.09 -11.85
C GLU A 79 -0.27 3.43 -10.56
N TRP A 80 -0.81 4.24 -9.65
CA TRP A 80 -1.35 3.79 -8.39
C TRP A 80 -2.25 4.84 -7.76
N VAL A 81 -3.10 4.44 -6.82
CA VAL A 81 -3.97 5.34 -6.04
C VAL A 81 -3.74 5.09 -4.56
N ILE A 82 -3.62 6.16 -3.77
CA ILE A 82 -3.68 6.10 -2.31
C ILE A 82 -5.11 6.46 -1.90
N ASN A 83 -5.72 5.58 -1.12
CA ASN A 83 -7.02 5.80 -0.51
C ASN A 83 -6.82 6.11 0.98
N LEU A 84 -7.56 7.05 1.52
CA LEU A 84 -7.55 7.33 2.94
C LEU A 84 -8.40 6.28 3.67
N VAL A 85 -7.92 5.83 4.82
CA VAL A 85 -8.64 4.90 5.68
C VAL A 85 -9.14 5.66 6.91
N ASP A 86 -10.45 5.66 7.10
CA ASP A 86 -11.11 6.08 8.32
C ASP A 86 -11.41 4.89 9.23
N GLU A 87 -12.02 5.15 10.38
CA GLU A 87 -12.36 4.11 11.36
C GLU A 87 -13.32 3.05 10.79
N ALA A 88 -14.24 3.45 9.92
CA ALA A 88 -15.21 2.53 9.29
C ALA A 88 -14.53 1.55 8.32
N LEU A 89 -13.48 1.99 7.62
CA LEU A 89 -12.72 1.16 6.68
C LEU A 89 -11.67 0.27 7.34
N LEU A 90 -11.30 0.53 8.59
CA LEU A 90 -10.21 -0.18 9.26
C LEU A 90 -10.36 -1.71 9.25
N PRO A 91 -11.53 -2.32 9.53
CA PRO A 91 -11.69 -3.78 9.47
C PRO A 91 -11.52 -4.35 8.05
N ALA A 92 -11.99 -3.64 7.02
CA ALA A 92 -11.84 -4.03 5.62
C ALA A 92 -10.38 -3.95 5.20
N MET A 93 -9.69 -2.85 5.50
CA MET A 93 -8.26 -2.68 5.26
C MET A 93 -7.43 -3.79 5.93
N ALA A 94 -7.74 -4.14 7.18
CA ALA A 94 -7.02 -5.20 7.89
C ALA A 94 -7.11 -6.56 7.17
N ARG A 95 -8.25 -6.88 6.52
CA ARG A 95 -8.40 -8.10 5.71
C ARG A 95 -7.49 -8.11 4.49
N THR A 96 -7.28 -6.96 3.84
CA THR A 96 -6.40 -6.85 2.66
C THR A 96 -4.91 -6.98 3.00
N ALA A 97 -4.53 -6.92 4.27
CA ALA A 97 -3.14 -7.10 4.70
C ALA A 97 -2.68 -8.57 4.68
N GLY A 98 -3.60 -9.52 4.45
CA GLY A 98 -3.31 -10.95 4.30
C GLY A 98 -2.51 -11.25 3.02
N GLU A 99 -1.92 -12.44 2.97
CA GLU A 99 -1.29 -12.95 1.74
C GLU A 99 -2.36 -13.66 0.90
N TRP A 100 -2.68 -13.08 -0.25
CA TRP A 100 -3.67 -13.59 -1.18
C TRP A 100 -3.00 -13.97 -2.50
N PRO A 101 -3.49 -15.01 -3.19
CA PRO A 101 -3.04 -15.32 -4.55
C PRO A 101 -3.32 -14.14 -5.50
N ARG A 102 -2.42 -13.88 -6.45
CA ARG A 102 -2.58 -12.81 -7.47
C ARG A 102 -3.92 -12.87 -8.23
N THR A 103 -4.53 -14.04 -8.31
CA THR A 103 -5.84 -14.25 -8.94
C THR A 103 -7.02 -13.82 -8.07
N THR A 104 -6.76 -13.45 -6.82
CA THR A 104 -7.77 -13.03 -5.85
C THR A 104 -7.62 -11.53 -5.61
N SER A 105 -8.67 -10.77 -5.95
CA SER A 105 -8.67 -9.34 -5.68
C SER A 105 -8.97 -9.05 -4.21
N GLU A 106 -8.12 -8.27 -3.55
CA GLU A 106 -8.35 -7.85 -2.16
C GLU A 106 -9.59 -6.93 -2.03
N PHE A 107 -10.02 -6.29 -3.10
CA PHE A 107 -11.31 -5.59 -3.13
C PHE A 107 -12.46 -6.55 -2.82
N GLU A 108 -12.48 -7.73 -3.46
CA GLU A 108 -13.51 -8.75 -3.23
C GLU A 108 -13.41 -9.34 -1.83
N VAL A 109 -12.18 -9.68 -1.38
CA VAL A 109 -11.93 -10.21 -0.03
C VAL A 109 -12.41 -9.25 1.06
N ALA A 110 -12.20 -7.97 0.86
CA ALA A 110 -12.58 -6.93 1.81
C ALA A 110 -14.04 -6.48 1.68
N GLY A 111 -14.74 -6.85 0.60
CA GLY A 111 -16.09 -6.37 0.30
C GLY A 111 -16.11 -4.89 -0.06
N LEU A 112 -15.04 -4.40 -0.72
CA LEU A 112 -14.89 -3.01 -1.12
C LEU A 112 -15.15 -2.84 -2.62
N THR A 113 -15.60 -1.64 -3.00
CA THR A 113 -15.95 -1.32 -4.38
C THR A 113 -14.78 -0.64 -5.09
N ALA A 114 -14.26 -1.29 -6.14
CA ALA A 114 -13.28 -0.68 -7.04
C ALA A 114 -13.99 0.32 -7.97
N ALA A 115 -13.83 1.61 -7.74
CA ALA A 115 -14.39 2.67 -8.57
C ALA A 115 -13.37 3.14 -9.62
N PRO A 116 -13.80 3.48 -10.85
CA PRO A 116 -12.90 3.94 -11.89
C PRO A 116 -12.29 5.29 -11.55
N SER A 117 -10.99 5.43 -11.79
CA SER A 117 -10.29 6.71 -11.70
C SER A 117 -10.38 7.47 -13.02
N GLU A 118 -10.34 8.81 -12.95
CA GLU A 118 -10.42 9.66 -14.15
C GLU A 118 -9.08 9.83 -14.89
N ARG A 119 -7.95 9.69 -14.19
CA ARG A 119 -6.63 10.04 -14.73
C ARG A 119 -5.65 8.87 -14.81
N VAL A 120 -5.93 7.77 -14.09
CA VAL A 120 -5.07 6.58 -14.04
C VAL A 120 -5.94 5.33 -14.19
N ALA A 121 -5.36 4.24 -14.67
CA ALA A 121 -6.08 2.97 -14.84
C ALA A 121 -6.32 2.26 -13.48
N ALA A 122 -5.50 2.56 -12.46
CA ALA A 122 -5.70 2.03 -11.12
C ALA A 122 -7.01 2.56 -10.52
N PRO A 123 -7.90 1.70 -9.97
CA PRO A 123 -9.15 2.13 -9.37
C PRO A 123 -8.92 2.81 -8.02
N TRP A 124 -9.92 3.52 -7.50
CA TRP A 124 -9.96 3.96 -6.13
C TRP A 124 -11.01 3.19 -5.32
N VAL A 125 -10.88 3.20 -4.00
CA VAL A 125 -11.84 2.56 -3.08
C VAL A 125 -13.02 3.52 -2.89
N ARG A 126 -14.21 3.18 -3.38
CA ARG A 126 -15.41 4.03 -3.32
C ARG A 126 -15.79 4.45 -1.92
N GLU A 127 -15.55 3.58 -0.95
CA GLU A 127 -15.86 3.80 0.47
C GLU A 127 -14.84 4.71 1.16
N SER A 128 -13.69 5.02 0.50
CA SER A 128 -12.70 5.95 1.05
C SER A 128 -13.20 7.39 1.01
N PRO A 129 -13.06 8.16 2.11
CA PRO A 129 -13.49 9.56 2.14
C PRO A 129 -12.60 10.47 1.26
N LEU A 130 -11.39 10.03 0.91
CA LEU A 130 -10.45 10.75 0.05
C LEU A 130 -9.55 9.78 -0.70
N ASP A 131 -9.33 10.04 -1.98
CA ASP A 131 -8.36 9.34 -2.82
C ASP A 131 -7.29 10.30 -3.36
N ARG A 132 -6.05 9.82 -3.50
CA ARG A 132 -4.99 10.52 -4.23
C ARG A 132 -4.47 9.66 -5.37
N LYS A 133 -4.68 10.14 -6.58
CA LYS A 133 -4.20 9.53 -7.82
C LYS A 133 -2.73 9.93 -8.04
N SER A 134 -1.87 8.95 -8.24
CA SER A 134 -0.43 9.17 -8.43
C SER A 134 0.06 8.47 -9.69
N VAL A 135 0.89 9.20 -10.45
CA VAL A 135 1.70 8.69 -11.56
C VAL A 135 3.16 8.84 -11.13
N VAL A 136 3.97 7.85 -11.36
CA VAL A 136 5.41 7.87 -11.08
C VAL A 136 6.18 8.41 -12.27
#